data_704e25f4caa118c79a45198fc90ad1a1
#
_entry.id   704e25f4caa118c79a45198fc90ad1a1
#
_cell.length_a   1.000
_cell.length_b   1.000
_cell.length_c   1.000
_cell.angle_alpha   90.00
_cell.angle_beta   90.00
_cell.angle_gamma   90.00
#
_symmetry.space_group_name_H-M   'P 1'
#
loop_
_entity.id
_entity.type
_entity.pdbx_description
1 polymer ?
#
loop_
_entity_poly.entity_id
_entity_poly.type
_entity_poly.pdbx_seq_one_letter_code
_entity_poly.pdbx_strand_id
1 'polypeptide(L)'
;MNRRSLLLTATTGATAAVAAPALVGLRPALAQAAPSQITGAGASFPSPVYQRWGEAARAAIGVQLNYQSVGSGAGQNQIRNRTVDFGASDAPLTQQQLTEANLLQFPAVMGSVVPILNVPGVENDQLRLTGELLADLYRGTITRWNDPRIAELNRGVDLPNLAVAPVYRADASGTTFVFTSYLSAVSNDWRTGPSAGTSVRWPVGTGARGNEGVSGSVRNTRGAIGYVENAFATQNRLVTAQLRNRAGAFVRPSMETFTAAAANADWNVPGFAANIIDQQGANSWPIVSPTFILLPTNPTDAERSRNVIRFFDWAYRNGDAAARELEYIPIPAAVKDAVRASWSNVRANGQPVWTA
;
A
#
# COMPACT_ATOMS: atom_id res chain seq x y z
N MET A 1 -68.02 20.30 -36.25
CA MET A 1 -68.80 21.49 -36.57
C MET A 1 -67.81 22.60 -36.68
N ASN A 2 -67.43 23.00 -37.96
CA ASN A 2 -67.78 24.27 -38.69
C ASN A 2 -67.49 25.54 -37.84
N ARG A 3 -66.69 26.51 -38.22
CA ARG A 3 -66.53 27.32 -39.47
C ARG A 3 -65.37 28.30 -39.26
N ARG A 4 -64.44 28.45 -40.20
CA ARG A 4 -64.36 29.37 -41.32
C ARG A 4 -64.30 30.86 -40.96
N SER A 5 -63.18 31.46 -41.40
CA SER A 5 -62.97 32.64 -42.28
C SER A 5 -62.92 33.99 -41.59
N LEU A 6 -61.93 34.85 -41.81
CA LEU A 6 -61.81 35.76 -42.95
C LEU A 6 -60.50 36.60 -42.86
N LEU A 7 -59.97 36.85 -44.01
CA LEU A 7 -58.85 37.74 -44.38
C LEU A 7 -59.10 39.22 -44.01
N LEU A 8 -58.02 39.94 -43.69
CA LEU A 8 -57.80 41.27 -44.20
C LEU A 8 -56.30 41.60 -44.28
N THR A 9 -55.94 42.01 -45.54
CA THR A 9 -54.65 42.50 -46.00
C THR A 9 -54.42 43.93 -45.53
N ALA A 10 -53.18 44.25 -45.07
CA ALA A 10 -52.68 45.64 -45.19
C ALA A 10 -51.17 45.59 -45.42
N THR A 11 -50.77 46.02 -46.59
CA THR A 11 -49.40 46.25 -47.04
C THR A 11 -48.88 47.57 -46.48
N THR A 12 -47.66 47.61 -45.89
CA THR A 12 -46.79 48.81 -45.96
C THR A 12 -45.33 48.42 -45.69
N GLY A 13 -44.51 48.78 -46.65
CA GLY A 13 -43.19 49.37 -46.59
C GLY A 13 -42.02 48.57 -45.93
N ALA A 14 -41.27 47.92 -46.78
CA ALA A 14 -39.97 47.29 -46.42
C ALA A 14 -38.85 48.34 -46.39
N THR A 15 -38.04 48.31 -45.33
CA THR A 15 -36.64 48.73 -45.36
C THR A 15 -35.80 47.58 -44.95
N ALA A 16 -35.07 47.01 -45.90
CA ALA A 16 -34.13 45.92 -45.68
C ALA A 16 -32.84 46.45 -45.01
N ALA A 17 -32.65 46.16 -43.75
CA ALA A 17 -31.32 46.26 -43.10
C ALA A 17 -30.61 44.93 -43.29
N VAL A 18 -29.59 44.94 -44.13
CA VAL A 18 -28.69 43.80 -44.30
C VAL A 18 -27.84 43.68 -43.06
N ALA A 19 -28.19 42.76 -42.13
CA ALA A 19 -27.33 42.36 -41.02
C ALA A 19 -26.32 41.32 -41.53
N ALA A 20 -25.03 41.68 -41.56
CA ALA A 20 -23.94 40.74 -41.80
C ALA A 20 -23.90 39.70 -40.70
N PRO A 21 -23.78 38.38 -40.98
CA PRO A 21 -23.61 37.38 -39.96
C PRO A 21 -22.22 37.56 -39.33
N ALA A 22 -22.17 37.90 -38.04
CA ALA A 22 -20.97 37.81 -37.25
C ALA A 22 -20.56 36.32 -37.19
N LEU A 23 -19.50 35.97 -37.90
CA LEU A 23 -18.79 34.69 -37.72
C LEU A 23 -18.23 34.66 -36.31
N VAL A 24 -19.03 34.14 -35.35
CA VAL A 24 -18.54 33.72 -34.06
C VAL A 24 -17.62 32.53 -34.33
N GLY A 25 -16.31 32.79 -34.35
CA GLY A 25 -15.30 31.76 -34.49
C GLY A 25 -15.48 30.73 -33.35
N LEU A 26 -16.07 29.59 -33.66
CA LEU A 26 -16.00 28.39 -32.83
C LEU A 26 -14.52 28.04 -32.70
N ARG A 27 -13.89 28.46 -31.59
CA ARG A 27 -12.62 27.89 -31.18
C ARG A 27 -12.87 26.38 -31.01
N PRO A 28 -12.14 25.52 -31.74
CA PRO A 28 -12.24 24.09 -31.48
C PRO A 28 -11.90 23.90 -30.01
N ALA A 29 -12.84 23.40 -29.20
CA ALA A 29 -12.55 22.89 -27.91
C ALA A 29 -11.47 21.81 -28.13
N LEU A 30 -10.25 22.06 -27.65
CA LEU A 30 -9.20 21.07 -27.66
C LEU A 30 -9.78 19.85 -26.96
N ALA A 31 -10.13 18.84 -27.73
CA ALA A 31 -10.58 17.56 -27.17
C ALA A 31 -9.48 17.08 -26.26
N GLN A 32 -9.74 17.14 -24.95
CA GLN A 32 -8.80 16.66 -23.95
C GLN A 32 -8.62 15.17 -24.22
N ALA A 33 -7.40 14.77 -24.60
CA ALA A 33 -7.12 13.37 -24.89
C ALA A 33 -7.57 12.53 -23.68
N ALA A 34 -8.25 11.41 -23.95
CA ALA A 34 -8.67 10.51 -22.89
C ALA A 34 -7.45 10.12 -22.04
N PRO A 35 -7.59 10.07 -20.70
CA PRO A 35 -6.47 9.75 -19.83
C PRO A 35 -5.92 8.36 -20.16
N SER A 36 -4.59 8.24 -20.23
CA SER A 36 -3.93 6.95 -20.40
C SER A 36 -4.16 6.08 -19.16
N GLN A 37 -4.78 4.92 -19.34
CA GLN A 37 -5.07 4.02 -18.23
C GLN A 37 -3.92 3.03 -18.03
N ILE A 38 -3.52 2.85 -16.75
CA ILE A 38 -2.61 1.79 -16.31
C ILE A 38 -3.32 0.91 -15.29
N THR A 39 -3.07 -0.40 -15.35
CA THR A 39 -3.63 -1.39 -14.43
C THR A 39 -2.52 -2.03 -13.61
N GLY A 40 -2.64 -1.93 -12.29
CA GLY A 40 -1.77 -2.59 -11.33
C GLY A 40 -2.54 -3.53 -10.42
N ALA A 41 -1.87 -4.57 -9.92
CA ALA A 41 -2.47 -5.48 -8.95
C ALA A 41 -1.45 -5.95 -7.92
N GLY A 42 -1.91 -6.20 -6.70
CA GLY A 42 -1.04 -6.78 -5.67
C GLY A 42 -1.36 -6.38 -4.25
N ALA A 43 -0.32 -6.04 -3.51
CA ALA A 43 -0.36 -5.76 -2.09
C ALA A 43 -1.47 -4.80 -1.67
N SER A 44 -2.21 -5.14 -0.62
CA SER A 44 -3.16 -4.20 -0.01
C SER A 44 -2.45 -3.12 0.84
N PHE A 45 -1.25 -3.40 1.28
CA PHE A 45 -0.40 -2.51 2.07
C PHE A 45 -0.32 -1.07 1.50
N PRO A 46 0.05 -0.82 0.22
CA PRO A 46 0.13 0.53 -0.33
C PRO A 46 -1.19 1.07 -0.90
N SER A 47 -2.29 0.33 -0.82
CA SER A 47 -3.55 0.70 -1.49
C SER A 47 -4.03 2.12 -1.16
N PRO A 48 -4.02 2.59 0.11
CA PRO A 48 -4.43 3.95 0.44
C PRO A 48 -3.59 5.03 -0.27
N VAL A 49 -2.28 4.90 -0.25
CA VAL A 49 -1.39 5.89 -0.88
C VAL A 49 -1.44 5.82 -2.42
N TYR A 50 -1.60 4.63 -3.00
CA TYR A 50 -1.75 4.48 -4.46
C TYR A 50 -3.06 5.12 -4.96
N GLN A 51 -4.15 5.00 -4.22
CA GLN A 51 -5.41 5.68 -4.54
C GLN A 51 -5.22 7.20 -4.52
N ARG A 52 -4.61 7.74 -3.47
CA ARG A 52 -4.32 9.16 -3.33
C ARG A 52 -3.42 9.70 -4.46
N TRP A 53 -2.36 8.94 -4.78
CA TRP A 53 -1.49 9.28 -5.91
C TRP A 53 -2.22 9.16 -7.25
N GLY A 54 -3.06 8.15 -7.44
CA GLY A 54 -3.84 7.93 -8.67
C GLY A 54 -4.77 9.09 -8.99
N GLU A 55 -5.49 9.59 -7.99
CA GLU A 55 -6.36 10.77 -8.13
C GLU A 55 -5.56 12.02 -8.54
N ALA A 56 -4.45 12.28 -7.86
CA ALA A 56 -3.62 13.44 -8.11
C ALA A 56 -2.87 13.35 -9.48
N ALA A 57 -2.33 12.19 -9.82
CA ALA A 57 -1.64 11.95 -11.09
C ALA A 57 -2.60 12.05 -12.30
N ARG A 58 -3.84 11.60 -12.16
CA ARG A 58 -4.85 11.76 -13.20
C ARG A 58 -5.05 13.24 -13.56
N ALA A 59 -5.13 14.10 -12.56
CA ALA A 59 -5.29 15.54 -12.77
C ALA A 59 -4.01 16.19 -13.32
N ALA A 60 -2.83 15.78 -12.82
CA ALA A 60 -1.56 16.44 -13.12
C ALA A 60 -0.93 15.99 -14.44
N ILE A 61 -0.98 14.70 -14.76
CA ILE A 61 -0.28 14.11 -15.92
C ILE A 61 -1.17 13.27 -16.84
N GLY A 62 -2.49 13.23 -16.61
CA GLY A 62 -3.43 12.48 -17.44
C GLY A 62 -3.26 10.96 -17.38
N VAL A 63 -2.64 10.39 -16.33
CA VAL A 63 -2.51 8.95 -16.11
C VAL A 63 -3.53 8.49 -15.09
N GLN A 64 -4.45 7.62 -15.51
CA GLN A 64 -5.46 7.02 -14.65
C GLN A 64 -4.98 5.68 -14.13
N LEU A 65 -4.87 5.54 -12.82
CA LEU A 65 -4.54 4.28 -12.16
C LEU A 65 -5.81 3.46 -11.89
N ASN A 66 -5.78 2.18 -12.34
CA ASN A 66 -6.69 1.14 -11.91
C ASN A 66 -5.90 0.14 -11.06
N TYR A 67 -5.99 0.23 -9.74
CA TYR A 67 -5.25 -0.63 -8.81
C TYR A 67 -6.15 -1.66 -8.14
N GLN A 68 -5.77 -2.93 -8.23
CA GLN A 68 -6.49 -4.07 -7.64
C GLN A 68 -5.75 -4.56 -6.38
N SER A 69 -6.33 -4.30 -5.21
CA SER A 69 -5.83 -4.75 -3.91
C SER A 69 -6.20 -6.21 -3.68
N VAL A 70 -5.37 -7.14 -4.18
CA VAL A 70 -5.66 -8.60 -4.19
C VAL A 70 -4.64 -9.44 -3.42
N GLY A 71 -3.64 -8.80 -2.81
CA GLY A 71 -2.52 -9.42 -2.09
C GLY A 71 -1.28 -9.59 -2.95
N SER A 72 -0.11 -9.56 -2.31
CA SER A 72 1.21 -9.60 -2.98
C SER A 72 1.40 -10.83 -3.86
N GLY A 73 1.00 -12.01 -3.39
CA GLY A 73 1.13 -13.24 -4.17
C GLY A 73 0.31 -13.23 -5.45
N ALA A 74 -0.92 -12.69 -5.40
CA ALA A 74 -1.74 -12.53 -6.59
C ALA A 74 -1.13 -11.50 -7.56
N GLY A 75 -0.61 -10.37 -7.05
CA GLY A 75 0.09 -9.37 -7.85
C GLY A 75 1.33 -9.93 -8.55
N GLN A 76 2.16 -10.69 -7.84
CA GLN A 76 3.32 -11.36 -8.41
C GLN A 76 2.92 -12.33 -9.53
N ASN A 77 1.84 -13.11 -9.35
CA ASN A 77 1.35 -14.04 -10.36
C ASN A 77 0.79 -13.31 -11.58
N GLN A 78 0.01 -12.25 -11.38
CA GLN A 78 -0.58 -11.48 -12.48
C GLN A 78 0.49 -10.81 -13.34
N ILE A 79 1.54 -10.24 -12.73
CA ILE A 79 2.60 -9.61 -13.51
C ILE A 79 3.49 -10.63 -14.23
N ARG A 80 3.74 -11.80 -13.64
CA ARG A 80 4.44 -12.90 -14.34
C ARG A 80 3.66 -13.36 -15.58
N ASN A 81 2.34 -13.41 -15.47
CA ASN A 81 1.43 -13.79 -16.56
C ASN A 81 1.10 -12.61 -17.51
N ARG A 82 1.65 -11.40 -17.27
CA ARG A 82 1.41 -10.21 -18.11
C ARG A 82 -0.07 -9.82 -18.22
N THR A 83 -0.88 -10.09 -17.20
CA THR A 83 -2.32 -9.73 -17.16
C THR A 83 -2.56 -8.33 -16.60
N VAL A 84 -1.53 -7.69 -16.07
CA VAL A 84 -1.51 -6.30 -15.58
C VAL A 84 -0.26 -5.59 -16.06
N ASP A 85 -0.24 -4.26 -16.02
CA ASP A 85 0.88 -3.44 -16.46
C ASP A 85 2.01 -3.41 -15.43
N PHE A 86 1.68 -3.55 -14.13
CA PHE A 86 2.64 -3.71 -13.04
C PHE A 86 2.07 -4.56 -11.90
N GLY A 87 2.96 -5.24 -11.19
CA GLY A 87 2.65 -5.92 -9.93
C GLY A 87 3.08 -5.08 -8.73
N ALA A 88 2.45 -5.27 -7.56
CA ALA A 88 2.88 -4.68 -6.31
C ALA A 88 3.02 -5.75 -5.22
N SER A 89 4.10 -5.69 -4.44
CA SER A 89 4.41 -6.70 -3.41
C SER A 89 5.24 -6.12 -2.28
N ASP A 90 4.87 -6.44 -1.02
CA ASP A 90 5.70 -6.10 0.16
C ASP A 90 6.71 -7.23 0.46
N ALA A 91 6.58 -8.38 -0.22
CA ALA A 91 7.58 -9.44 -0.23
C ALA A 91 8.43 -9.28 -1.49
N PRO A 92 9.72 -8.87 -1.38
CA PRO A 92 10.58 -8.73 -2.54
C PRO A 92 10.84 -10.08 -3.21
N LEU A 93 11.01 -10.04 -4.53
CA LEU A 93 11.51 -11.18 -5.29
C LEU A 93 13.03 -11.26 -5.17
N THR A 94 13.58 -12.47 -5.17
CA THR A 94 15.02 -12.68 -5.27
C THR A 94 15.53 -12.29 -6.65
N GLN A 95 16.84 -12.01 -6.78
CA GLN A 95 17.45 -11.70 -8.08
C GLN A 95 17.22 -12.82 -9.11
N GLN A 96 17.27 -14.07 -8.71
CA GLN A 96 16.95 -15.20 -9.56
C GLN A 96 15.51 -15.14 -10.08
N GLN A 97 14.54 -14.91 -9.20
CA GLN A 97 13.12 -14.80 -9.57
C GLN A 97 12.85 -13.63 -10.50
N LEU A 98 13.52 -12.49 -10.29
CA LEU A 98 13.42 -11.32 -11.16
C LEU A 98 13.96 -11.63 -12.57
N THR A 99 15.12 -12.28 -12.64
CA THR A 99 15.74 -12.67 -13.91
C THR A 99 14.88 -13.67 -14.68
N GLU A 100 14.44 -14.74 -14.03
CA GLU A 100 13.58 -15.78 -14.63
C GLU A 100 12.25 -15.21 -15.14
N ALA A 101 11.67 -14.25 -14.41
CA ALA A 101 10.42 -13.62 -14.79
C ALA A 101 10.57 -12.42 -15.73
N ASN A 102 11.79 -12.01 -16.07
CA ASN A 102 12.09 -10.79 -16.82
C ASN A 102 11.40 -9.56 -16.18
N LEU A 103 11.63 -9.35 -14.90
CA LEU A 103 11.06 -8.26 -14.11
C LEU A 103 12.15 -7.35 -13.53
N LEU A 104 11.89 -6.06 -13.56
CA LEU A 104 12.54 -5.04 -12.74
C LEU A 104 11.73 -4.85 -11.46
N GLN A 105 12.42 -4.79 -10.33
CA GLN A 105 11.83 -4.46 -9.04
C GLN A 105 12.39 -3.14 -8.53
N PHE A 106 11.50 -2.29 -7.99
CA PHE A 106 11.91 -1.06 -7.30
C PHE A 106 10.92 -0.69 -6.18
N PRO A 107 11.36 -0.03 -5.09
CA PRO A 107 10.50 0.37 -4.00
C PRO A 107 9.62 1.56 -4.40
N ALA A 108 8.34 1.58 -4.03
CA ALA A 108 7.45 2.71 -4.27
C ALA A 108 7.39 3.66 -3.05
N VAL A 109 7.22 3.10 -1.88
CA VAL A 109 7.07 3.78 -0.59
C VAL A 109 7.41 2.78 0.52
N MET A 110 7.69 3.25 1.73
CA MET A 110 7.80 2.40 2.92
C MET A 110 6.58 2.61 3.82
N GLY A 111 6.23 1.58 4.58
CA GLY A 111 5.19 1.65 5.59
C GLY A 111 5.54 0.75 6.76
N SER A 112 4.64 0.66 7.72
CA SER A 112 4.85 -0.10 8.94
C SER A 112 3.70 -1.08 9.19
N VAL A 113 4.01 -2.23 9.75
CA VAL A 113 3.00 -3.17 10.24
C VAL A 113 2.82 -2.95 11.74
N VAL A 114 1.58 -2.81 12.15
CA VAL A 114 1.22 -2.57 13.56
C VAL A 114 0.26 -3.63 14.06
N PRO A 115 0.43 -4.10 15.32
CA PRO A 115 -0.58 -4.92 15.98
C PRO A 115 -1.82 -4.07 16.25
N ILE A 116 -2.98 -4.60 15.92
CA ILE A 116 -4.29 -3.98 16.19
C ILE A 116 -5.10 -4.87 17.15
N LEU A 117 -5.85 -4.25 18.04
CA LEU A 117 -6.48 -4.91 19.19
C LEU A 117 -7.96 -4.57 19.30
N ASN A 118 -8.75 -5.51 19.85
CA ASN A 118 -10.10 -5.26 20.35
C ASN A 118 -10.25 -5.88 21.74
N VAL A 119 -9.57 -5.28 22.72
CA VAL A 119 -9.55 -5.74 24.11
C VAL A 119 -10.25 -4.71 24.97
N PRO A 120 -11.40 -5.04 25.61
CA PRO A 120 -12.11 -4.10 26.48
C PRO A 120 -11.24 -3.59 27.63
N GLY A 121 -11.27 -2.28 27.87
CA GLY A 121 -10.49 -1.62 28.91
C GLY A 121 -9.03 -1.31 28.51
N VAL A 122 -8.62 -1.63 27.27
CA VAL A 122 -7.31 -1.26 26.73
C VAL A 122 -7.49 -0.08 25.77
N GLU A 123 -6.78 1.00 26.06
CA GLU A 123 -6.76 2.21 25.23
C GLU A 123 -5.66 2.13 24.16
N ASN A 124 -5.73 3.08 23.19
CA ASN A 124 -4.72 3.15 22.12
C ASN A 124 -3.31 3.33 22.68
N ASP A 125 -2.36 2.53 22.18
CA ASP A 125 -0.93 2.53 22.58
C ASP A 125 -0.70 2.29 24.09
N GLN A 126 -1.69 1.78 24.81
CA GLN A 126 -1.55 1.48 26.23
C GLN A 126 -0.86 0.14 26.45
N LEU A 127 -1.24 -0.90 25.68
CA LEU A 127 -0.70 -2.24 25.84
C LEU A 127 0.74 -2.32 25.33
N ARG A 128 1.62 -2.92 26.14
CA ARG A 128 3.01 -3.20 25.81
C ARG A 128 3.18 -4.69 25.53
N LEU A 129 3.78 -5.01 24.37
CA LEU A 129 4.11 -6.37 23.97
C LEU A 129 5.58 -6.47 23.59
N THR A 130 6.18 -7.61 23.84
CA THR A 130 7.47 -7.97 23.23
C THR A 130 7.22 -8.78 21.96
N GLY A 131 8.22 -8.88 21.10
CA GLY A 131 8.12 -9.70 19.89
C GLY A 131 7.87 -11.19 20.21
N GLU A 132 8.48 -11.70 21.29
CA GLU A 132 8.27 -13.07 21.74
C GLU A 132 6.83 -13.30 22.21
N LEU A 133 6.25 -12.36 22.99
CA LEU A 133 4.86 -12.45 23.40
C LEU A 133 3.91 -12.39 22.21
N LEU A 134 4.23 -11.52 21.22
CA LEU A 134 3.45 -11.44 20.00
C LEU A 134 3.50 -12.77 19.22
N ALA A 135 4.66 -13.41 19.12
CA ALA A 135 4.80 -14.73 18.53
C ALA A 135 3.99 -15.79 19.31
N ASP A 136 4.01 -15.76 20.65
CA ASP A 136 3.29 -16.68 21.52
C ASP A 136 1.77 -16.56 21.40
N LEU A 137 1.25 -15.34 21.20
CA LEU A 137 -0.17 -15.09 20.90
C LEU A 137 -0.60 -15.79 19.60
N TYR A 138 0.21 -15.67 18.53
CA TYR A 138 -0.09 -16.32 17.24
C TYR A 138 0.25 -17.81 17.18
N ARG A 139 1.08 -18.30 18.11
CA ARG A 139 1.32 -19.75 18.30
C ARG A 139 0.24 -20.42 19.15
N GLY A 140 -0.57 -19.62 19.89
CA GLY A 140 -1.58 -20.13 20.79
C GLY A 140 -1.01 -20.65 22.11
N THR A 141 0.24 -20.31 22.45
CA THR A 141 0.83 -20.57 23.79
C THR A 141 0.35 -19.60 24.84
N ILE A 142 -0.08 -18.40 24.42
CA ILE A 142 -0.86 -17.46 25.20
C ILE A 142 -2.29 -17.47 24.69
N THR A 143 -3.22 -17.88 25.54
CA THR A 143 -4.63 -18.05 25.16
C THR A 143 -5.57 -17.03 25.81
N ARG A 144 -5.08 -16.23 26.77
CA ARG A 144 -5.89 -15.22 27.48
C ARG A 144 -5.12 -13.93 27.64
N TRP A 145 -5.84 -12.82 27.63
CA TRP A 145 -5.26 -11.49 27.77
C TRP A 145 -4.66 -11.21 29.13
N ASN A 146 -5.18 -11.82 30.20
CA ASN A 146 -4.65 -11.69 31.56
C ASN A 146 -3.54 -12.73 31.87
N ASP A 147 -2.90 -13.31 30.85
CA ASP A 147 -1.71 -14.17 31.05
C ASP A 147 -0.64 -13.40 31.86
N PRO A 148 -0.05 -14.01 32.91
CA PRO A 148 0.93 -13.34 33.76
C PRO A 148 2.09 -12.67 33.00
N ARG A 149 2.54 -13.25 31.89
CA ARG A 149 3.63 -12.71 31.06
C ARG A 149 3.24 -11.38 30.40
N ILE A 150 1.95 -11.20 30.05
CA ILE A 150 1.45 -9.91 29.54
C ILE A 150 1.23 -8.95 30.71
N ALA A 151 0.62 -9.41 31.80
CA ALA A 151 0.27 -8.59 32.95
C ALA A 151 1.51 -7.95 33.62
N GLU A 152 2.63 -8.68 33.70
CA GLU A 152 3.87 -8.16 34.27
C GLU A 152 4.42 -6.94 33.54
N LEU A 153 4.28 -6.90 32.21
CA LEU A 153 4.70 -5.77 31.38
C LEU A 153 3.70 -4.60 31.42
N ASN A 154 2.47 -4.86 31.85
CA ASN A 154 1.35 -3.94 31.77
C ASN A 154 0.75 -3.64 33.15
N ARG A 155 1.61 -3.47 34.17
CA ARG A 155 1.18 -3.12 35.51
C ARG A 155 0.36 -1.83 35.50
N GLY A 156 -0.86 -1.88 36.02
CA GLY A 156 -1.81 -0.74 36.01
C GLY A 156 -2.82 -0.77 34.85
N VAL A 157 -2.72 -1.74 33.93
CA VAL A 157 -3.76 -2.02 32.94
C VAL A 157 -4.61 -3.19 33.43
N ASP A 158 -5.91 -2.99 33.51
CA ASP A 158 -6.85 -4.07 33.92
C ASP A 158 -7.12 -4.99 32.71
N LEU A 159 -6.32 -6.05 32.61
CA LEU A 159 -6.42 -7.01 31.52
C LEU A 159 -7.52 -8.03 31.82
N PRO A 160 -8.55 -8.15 30.96
CA PRO A 160 -9.68 -9.03 31.19
C PRO A 160 -9.29 -10.51 31.07
N ASN A 161 -9.94 -11.37 31.84
CA ASN A 161 -9.87 -12.83 31.64
C ASN A 161 -10.66 -13.23 30.38
N LEU A 162 -10.18 -12.80 29.23
CA LEU A 162 -10.79 -12.94 27.91
C LEU A 162 -9.88 -13.77 27.00
N ALA A 163 -10.48 -14.69 26.23
CA ALA A 163 -9.73 -15.47 25.26
C ALA A 163 -9.11 -14.56 24.19
N VAL A 164 -7.87 -14.85 23.82
CA VAL A 164 -7.21 -14.20 22.67
C VAL A 164 -7.75 -14.81 21.38
N ALA A 165 -8.13 -13.96 20.43
CA ALA A 165 -8.61 -14.35 19.10
C ALA A 165 -7.69 -13.79 18.01
N PRO A 166 -6.61 -14.51 17.62
CA PRO A 166 -5.72 -14.03 16.56
C PRO A 166 -6.43 -13.99 15.21
N VAL A 167 -6.21 -12.89 14.47
CA VAL A 167 -6.68 -12.71 13.10
C VAL A 167 -5.48 -12.57 12.18
N TYR A 168 -5.44 -13.38 11.12
CA TYR A 168 -4.34 -13.40 10.16
C TYR A 168 -4.84 -13.24 8.73
N ARG A 169 -3.93 -13.07 7.79
CA ARG A 169 -4.25 -12.94 6.35
C ARG A 169 -4.52 -14.32 5.73
N ALA A 170 -5.69 -14.46 5.11
CA ALA A 170 -6.09 -15.68 4.39
C ALA A 170 -5.55 -15.72 2.95
N ASP A 171 -5.11 -14.59 2.41
CA ASP A 171 -4.48 -14.47 1.08
C ASP A 171 -2.94 -14.53 1.20
N ALA A 172 -2.27 -14.77 0.07
CA ALA A 172 -0.82 -14.68 -0.01
C ALA A 172 -0.37 -13.21 0.10
N SER A 173 0.02 -12.79 1.29
CA SER A 173 0.13 -11.42 1.74
C SER A 173 1.58 -10.98 1.98
N GLY A 174 1.98 -9.84 1.42
CA GLY A 174 3.23 -9.20 1.75
C GLY A 174 3.24 -8.67 3.19
N THR A 175 2.11 -8.15 3.71
CA THR A 175 1.99 -7.76 5.13
C THR A 175 2.24 -8.94 6.06
N THR A 176 1.75 -10.15 5.69
CA THR A 176 2.09 -11.39 6.39
C THR A 176 3.58 -11.71 6.31
N PHE A 177 4.20 -11.55 5.14
CA PHE A 177 5.64 -11.77 5.00
C PHE A 177 6.43 -10.83 5.93
N VAL A 178 6.12 -9.55 5.95
CA VAL A 178 6.76 -8.54 6.82
C VAL A 178 6.57 -8.89 8.30
N PHE A 179 5.34 -9.18 8.71
CA PHE A 179 5.02 -9.55 10.08
C PHE A 179 5.71 -10.83 10.53
N THR A 180 5.65 -11.90 9.73
CA THR A 180 6.25 -13.20 10.06
C THR A 180 7.78 -13.19 9.97
N SER A 181 8.36 -12.31 9.15
CA SER A 181 9.80 -12.04 9.15
C SER A 181 10.25 -11.43 10.47
N TYR A 182 9.47 -10.49 11.02
CA TYR A 182 9.72 -9.95 12.35
C TYR A 182 9.60 -11.04 13.43
N LEU A 183 8.51 -11.81 13.44
CA LEU A 183 8.34 -12.89 14.40
C LEU A 183 9.49 -13.92 14.33
N SER A 184 9.99 -14.21 13.13
CA SER A 184 11.15 -15.09 12.92
C SER A 184 12.46 -14.49 13.43
N ALA A 185 12.60 -13.16 13.39
CA ALA A 185 13.78 -12.47 13.90
C ALA A 185 13.86 -12.53 15.43
N VAL A 186 12.70 -12.41 16.13
CA VAL A 186 12.63 -12.27 17.58
C VAL A 186 12.26 -13.56 18.34
N SER A 187 11.73 -14.58 17.66
CA SER A 187 11.30 -15.84 18.26
C SER A 187 11.91 -17.04 17.55
N ASN A 188 12.74 -17.82 18.26
CA ASN A 188 13.29 -19.05 17.72
C ASN A 188 12.22 -20.08 17.38
N ASP A 189 11.22 -20.20 18.25
CA ASP A 189 10.10 -21.13 18.07
C ASP A 189 9.24 -20.78 16.88
N TRP A 190 9.08 -19.48 16.58
CA TRP A 190 8.42 -19.05 15.36
C TRP A 190 9.27 -19.38 14.12
N ARG A 191 10.57 -19.08 14.17
CA ARG A 191 11.51 -19.30 13.05
C ARG A 191 11.60 -20.76 12.65
N THR A 192 11.63 -21.68 13.61
CA THR A 192 11.76 -23.13 13.38
C THR A 192 10.42 -23.84 13.17
N GLY A 193 9.31 -23.19 13.50
CA GLY A 193 7.95 -23.67 13.32
C GLY A 193 7.25 -23.05 12.12
N PRO A 194 6.35 -22.03 12.29
CA PRO A 194 5.60 -21.43 11.17
C PRO A 194 6.47 -20.73 10.14
N SER A 195 7.60 -20.14 10.59
CA SER A 195 8.60 -19.38 9.82
C SER A 195 8.05 -18.15 9.10
N ALA A 196 8.89 -17.50 8.24
CA ALA A 196 8.51 -16.33 7.47
C ALA A 196 7.96 -16.73 6.10
N GLY A 197 6.89 -16.03 5.64
CA GLY A 197 6.32 -16.28 4.33
C GLY A 197 5.12 -15.39 4.02
N THR A 198 4.75 -15.30 2.75
CA THR A 198 3.51 -14.64 2.32
C THR A 198 2.26 -15.43 2.70
N SER A 199 2.42 -16.74 2.89
CA SER A 199 1.43 -17.67 3.42
C SER A 199 2.14 -18.62 4.36
N VAL A 200 1.68 -18.72 5.58
CA VAL A 200 2.25 -19.61 6.60
C VAL A 200 1.18 -20.53 7.15
N ARG A 201 1.59 -21.64 7.74
CA ARG A 201 0.66 -22.51 8.45
C ARG A 201 0.40 -21.96 9.84
N TRP A 202 -0.65 -21.17 9.98
CA TRP A 202 -1.03 -20.57 11.26
C TRP A 202 -1.46 -21.63 12.25
N PRO A 203 -0.86 -21.67 13.47
CA PRO A 203 -1.24 -22.65 14.50
C PRO A 203 -2.66 -22.42 15.02
N VAL A 204 -3.08 -21.15 15.16
CA VAL A 204 -4.37 -20.73 15.72
C VAL A 204 -4.89 -19.48 15.00
N GLY A 205 -6.16 -19.16 15.19
CA GLY A 205 -6.77 -17.92 14.71
C GLY A 205 -7.69 -18.08 13.52
N THR A 206 -8.15 -16.96 13.00
CA THR A 206 -9.11 -16.88 11.87
C THR A 206 -8.53 -16.05 10.74
N GLY A 207 -8.69 -16.51 9.51
CA GLY A 207 -8.20 -15.82 8.32
C GLY A 207 -9.17 -14.75 7.81
N ALA A 208 -8.61 -13.60 7.38
CA ALA A 208 -9.34 -12.52 6.71
C ALA A 208 -8.56 -12.02 5.50
N ARG A 209 -9.25 -11.54 4.45
CA ARG A 209 -8.61 -11.09 3.20
C ARG A 209 -8.25 -9.61 3.25
N GLY A 210 -7.05 -9.26 2.83
CA GLY A 210 -6.56 -7.88 2.75
C GLY A 210 -6.35 -7.25 4.14
N ASN A 211 -5.74 -6.09 4.19
CA ASN A 211 -5.67 -5.28 5.41
C ASN A 211 -7.08 -4.85 5.86
N GLU A 212 -7.97 -4.59 4.91
CA GLU A 212 -9.38 -4.23 5.13
C GLU A 212 -10.13 -5.32 5.91
N GLY A 213 -9.98 -6.59 5.46
CA GLY A 213 -10.63 -7.73 6.09
C GLY A 213 -10.13 -8.00 7.50
N VAL A 214 -8.79 -7.89 7.73
CA VAL A 214 -8.21 -8.03 9.07
C VAL A 214 -8.70 -6.90 9.98
N SER A 215 -8.70 -5.64 9.51
CA SER A 215 -9.24 -4.49 10.26
C SER A 215 -10.69 -4.69 10.67
N GLY A 216 -11.52 -5.13 9.73
CA GLY A 216 -12.95 -5.41 9.98
C GLY A 216 -13.15 -6.56 10.97
N SER A 217 -12.40 -7.65 10.85
CA SER A 217 -12.49 -8.81 11.73
C SER A 217 -12.09 -8.47 13.16
N VAL A 218 -10.97 -7.75 13.35
CA VAL A 218 -10.51 -7.32 14.68
C VAL A 218 -11.52 -6.38 15.32
N ARG A 219 -12.01 -5.38 14.60
CA ARG A 219 -13.01 -4.43 15.12
C ARG A 219 -14.28 -5.13 15.63
N ASN A 220 -14.70 -6.20 14.97
CA ASN A 220 -15.94 -6.90 15.26
C ASN A 220 -15.81 -8.10 16.21
N THR A 221 -14.56 -8.48 16.59
CA THR A 221 -14.30 -9.65 17.42
C THR A 221 -13.70 -9.23 18.75
N ARG A 222 -14.46 -9.38 19.84
CA ARG A 222 -13.97 -9.07 21.19
C ARG A 222 -12.83 -10.03 21.57
N GLY A 223 -11.73 -9.48 22.06
CA GLY A 223 -10.51 -10.21 22.39
C GLY A 223 -9.59 -10.45 21.18
N ALA A 224 -9.90 -9.89 20.00
CA ALA A 224 -9.08 -10.07 18.84
C ALA A 224 -7.76 -9.29 18.90
N ILE A 225 -6.75 -9.90 18.25
CA ILE A 225 -5.50 -9.27 17.84
C ILE A 225 -5.28 -9.56 16.35
N GLY A 226 -4.92 -8.54 15.59
CA GLY A 226 -4.55 -8.63 14.19
C GLY A 226 -3.26 -7.86 13.91
N TYR A 227 -2.83 -7.87 12.65
CA TYR A 227 -1.73 -7.04 12.14
C TYR A 227 -2.14 -6.44 10.81
N VAL A 228 -1.89 -5.16 10.63
CA VAL A 228 -2.19 -4.41 9.40
C VAL A 228 -1.09 -3.39 9.13
N GLU A 229 -1.07 -2.88 7.90
CA GLU A 229 -0.33 -1.65 7.61
C GLU A 229 -0.98 -0.46 8.36
N ASN A 230 -0.13 0.44 8.88
CA ASN A 230 -0.53 1.47 9.83
C ASN A 230 -1.64 2.42 9.35
N ALA A 231 -1.69 2.78 8.05
CA ALA A 231 -2.76 3.62 7.52
C ALA A 231 -4.15 3.00 7.73
N PHE A 232 -4.26 1.65 7.71
CA PHE A 232 -5.52 0.97 8.00
C PHE A 232 -5.90 1.05 9.47
N ALA A 233 -4.92 1.00 10.39
CA ALA A 233 -5.19 1.18 11.82
C ALA A 233 -5.70 2.60 12.09
N THR A 234 -5.02 3.62 11.57
CA THR A 234 -5.36 5.03 11.73
C THR A 234 -6.71 5.37 11.10
N GLN A 235 -6.94 5.00 9.84
CA GLN A 235 -8.20 5.29 9.14
C GLN A 235 -9.42 4.63 9.79
N ASN A 236 -9.24 3.44 10.37
CA ASN A 236 -10.30 2.71 11.04
C ASN A 236 -10.36 2.96 12.56
N ARG A 237 -9.51 3.83 13.11
CA ARG A 237 -9.41 4.16 14.54
C ARG A 237 -9.29 2.90 15.41
N LEU A 238 -8.44 1.97 14.98
CA LEU A 238 -8.20 0.73 15.71
C LEU A 238 -7.18 0.97 16.82
N VAL A 239 -7.36 0.30 17.94
CA VAL A 239 -6.41 0.32 19.05
C VAL A 239 -5.15 -0.41 18.63
N THR A 240 -4.00 0.23 18.82
CA THR A 240 -2.66 -0.33 18.58
C THR A 240 -1.92 -0.63 19.89
N ALA A 241 -0.82 -1.38 19.81
CA ALA A 241 0.04 -1.68 20.95
C ALA A 241 1.44 -1.09 20.77
N GLN A 242 2.12 -0.81 21.89
CA GLN A 242 3.56 -0.57 21.91
C GLN A 242 4.31 -1.89 21.72
N LEU A 243 5.42 -1.86 20.97
CA LEU A 243 6.32 -2.98 20.84
C LEU A 243 7.69 -2.68 21.46
N ARG A 244 8.27 -3.66 22.13
CA ARG A 244 9.66 -3.59 22.56
C ARG A 244 10.56 -3.75 21.33
N ASN A 245 11.37 -2.74 21.06
CA ASN A 245 12.32 -2.76 19.96
C ASN A 245 13.65 -3.44 20.35
N ARG A 246 14.55 -3.58 19.39
CA ARG A 246 15.86 -4.23 19.57
C ARG A 246 16.75 -3.55 20.62
N ALA A 247 16.56 -2.24 20.85
CA ALA A 247 17.26 -1.50 21.91
C ALA A 247 16.65 -1.71 23.31
N GLY A 248 15.55 -2.48 23.43
CA GLY A 248 14.86 -2.76 24.68
C GLY A 248 13.83 -1.70 25.09
N ALA A 249 13.64 -0.64 24.28
CA ALA A 249 12.65 0.40 24.53
C ALA A 249 11.26 -0.02 24.02
N PHE A 250 10.20 0.34 24.76
CA PHE A 250 8.83 0.25 24.26
C PHE A 250 8.53 1.50 23.43
N VAL A 251 8.22 1.29 22.17
CA VAL A 251 7.92 2.36 21.22
C VAL A 251 6.48 2.28 20.75
N ARG A 252 5.88 3.46 20.47
CA ARG A 252 4.54 3.57 19.88
C ARG A 252 4.66 3.61 18.36
N PRO A 253 3.66 3.09 17.64
CA PRO A 253 3.60 3.32 16.19
C PRO A 253 3.39 4.81 15.91
N SER A 254 4.33 5.43 15.20
CA SER A 254 4.27 6.84 14.79
C SER A 254 5.24 7.10 13.65
N MET A 255 4.98 8.17 12.87
CA MET A 255 5.89 8.59 11.80
C MET A 255 7.33 8.79 12.28
N GLU A 256 7.52 9.28 13.51
CA GLU A 256 8.85 9.45 14.11
C GLU A 256 9.56 8.10 14.25
N THR A 257 8.88 7.11 14.87
CA THR A 257 9.48 5.78 15.12
C THR A 257 9.66 4.95 13.84
N PHE A 258 8.79 5.14 12.86
CA PHE A 258 8.90 4.52 11.52
C PHE A 258 10.09 5.10 10.75
N THR A 259 10.23 6.43 10.76
CA THR A 259 11.33 7.14 10.10
C THR A 259 12.67 6.79 10.74
N ALA A 260 12.73 6.66 12.07
CA ALA A 260 13.91 6.23 12.79
C ALA A 260 14.40 4.84 12.36
N ALA A 261 13.47 3.89 12.17
CA ALA A 261 13.80 2.56 11.66
C ALA A 261 14.27 2.62 10.19
N ALA A 262 13.56 3.36 9.34
CA ALA A 262 13.87 3.50 7.92
C ALA A 262 15.23 4.15 7.64
N ALA A 263 15.72 4.99 8.54
CA ALA A 263 17.03 5.65 8.42
C ALA A 263 18.22 4.66 8.40
N ASN A 264 18.03 3.43 8.91
CA ASN A 264 19.04 2.38 8.93
C ASN A 264 18.99 1.44 7.71
N ALA A 265 18.16 1.73 6.70
CA ALA A 265 17.99 0.88 5.54
C ALA A 265 19.24 0.87 4.65
N ASP A 266 19.78 -0.32 4.38
CA ASP A 266 20.77 -0.52 3.33
C ASP A 266 20.06 -0.80 1.99
N TRP A 267 20.12 0.18 1.10
CA TRP A 267 19.54 0.11 -0.24
C TRP A 267 20.48 -0.45 -1.30
N ASN A 268 21.73 -0.73 -0.94
CA ASN A 268 22.77 -1.19 -1.85
C ASN A 268 22.70 -2.72 -2.05
N VAL A 269 21.47 -3.21 -2.25
CA VAL A 269 21.14 -4.63 -2.38
C VAL A 269 20.37 -4.88 -3.69
N PRO A 270 20.46 -6.09 -4.27
CA PRO A 270 19.76 -6.41 -5.51
C PRO A 270 18.25 -6.14 -5.41
N GLY A 271 17.69 -5.50 -6.47
CA GLY A 271 16.26 -5.16 -6.52
C GLY A 271 15.82 -4.16 -5.46
N PHE A 272 16.75 -3.42 -4.84
CA PHE A 272 16.49 -2.48 -3.73
C PHE A 272 15.77 -3.14 -2.54
N ALA A 273 15.97 -4.44 -2.31
CA ALA A 273 15.25 -5.23 -1.31
C ALA A 273 15.82 -5.00 0.11
N ALA A 274 15.90 -3.74 0.54
CA ALA A 274 16.38 -3.36 1.87
C ALA A 274 15.57 -4.06 2.98
N ASN A 275 16.28 -4.70 3.91
CA ASN A 275 15.66 -5.27 5.11
C ASN A 275 15.65 -4.23 6.23
N ILE A 276 14.45 -3.79 6.62
CA ILE A 276 14.24 -2.78 7.67
C ILE A 276 13.56 -3.39 8.90
N ILE A 277 13.49 -4.71 8.97
CA ILE A 277 12.94 -5.45 10.13
C ILE A 277 13.90 -5.37 11.30
N ASP A 278 13.39 -5.09 12.50
CA ASP A 278 14.09 -5.11 13.79
C ASP A 278 15.39 -4.30 13.79
N GLN A 279 15.34 -3.07 13.26
CA GLN A 279 16.49 -2.18 13.15
C GLN A 279 16.93 -1.64 14.52
N GLN A 280 18.23 -1.31 14.61
CA GLN A 280 18.83 -0.66 15.77
C GLN A 280 18.23 0.73 16.01
N GLY A 281 18.33 1.23 17.25
CA GLY A 281 17.91 2.59 17.63
C GLY A 281 16.82 2.58 18.70
N ALA A 282 16.96 3.47 19.69
CA ALA A 282 16.04 3.53 20.82
C ALA A 282 14.61 3.89 20.41
N ASN A 283 14.44 4.61 19.29
CA ASN A 283 13.15 5.03 18.79
C ASN A 283 12.69 4.24 17.54
N SER A 284 13.42 3.19 17.13
CA SER A 284 13.08 2.45 15.92
C SER A 284 11.85 1.56 16.13
N TRP A 285 10.80 1.74 15.31
CA TRP A 285 9.68 0.79 15.22
C TRP A 285 10.17 -0.53 14.60
N PRO A 286 9.88 -1.69 15.20
CA PRO A 286 10.54 -2.93 14.77
C PRO A 286 10.00 -3.53 13.46
N ILE A 287 8.86 -3.08 12.94
CA ILE A 287 8.19 -3.71 11.79
C ILE A 287 7.94 -2.68 10.69
N VAL A 288 9.01 -2.25 10.02
CA VAL A 288 8.97 -1.35 8.84
C VAL A 288 9.41 -2.11 7.61
N SER A 289 8.82 -1.83 6.46
CA SER A 289 9.17 -2.46 5.19
C SER A 289 8.90 -1.54 3.99
N PRO A 290 9.74 -1.59 2.95
CA PRO A 290 9.35 -1.06 1.65
C PRO A 290 8.27 -1.95 1.00
N THR A 291 7.47 -1.34 0.12
CA THR A 291 6.63 -2.05 -0.84
C THR A 291 7.18 -1.83 -2.24
N PHE A 292 7.14 -2.87 -3.06
CA PHE A 292 7.85 -2.91 -4.33
C PHE A 292 6.90 -2.95 -5.50
N ILE A 293 7.31 -2.30 -6.60
CA ILE A 293 6.72 -2.43 -7.92
C ILE A 293 7.52 -3.46 -8.72
N LEU A 294 6.80 -4.30 -9.43
CA LEU A 294 7.32 -5.28 -10.36
C LEU A 294 6.89 -4.87 -11.78
N LEU A 295 7.86 -4.56 -12.62
CA LEU A 295 7.64 -4.06 -13.98
C LEU A 295 8.34 -4.97 -14.99
N PRO A 296 7.71 -5.36 -16.12
CA PRO A 296 8.37 -6.13 -17.16
C PRO A 296 9.58 -5.40 -17.74
N THR A 297 10.74 -6.08 -17.87
CA THR A 297 11.93 -5.52 -18.53
C THR A 297 11.84 -5.54 -20.05
N ASN A 298 10.95 -6.40 -20.60
CA ASN A 298 10.71 -6.57 -22.02
C ASN A 298 9.18 -6.49 -22.31
N PRO A 299 8.53 -5.33 -22.10
CA PRO A 299 7.10 -5.19 -22.28
C PRO A 299 6.72 -5.33 -23.75
N THR A 300 5.52 -5.92 -23.99
CA THR A 300 4.90 -5.98 -25.32
C THR A 300 4.25 -4.65 -25.72
N ASP A 301 3.84 -3.84 -24.72
CA ASP A 301 3.27 -2.52 -24.89
C ASP A 301 4.18 -1.46 -24.24
N ALA A 302 4.97 -0.80 -25.10
CA ALA A 302 5.92 0.23 -24.67
C ALA A 302 5.23 1.47 -24.08
N GLU A 303 4.04 1.83 -24.58
CA GLU A 303 3.31 3.02 -24.13
C GLU A 303 2.74 2.80 -22.73
N ARG A 304 2.12 1.66 -22.47
CA ARG A 304 1.63 1.31 -21.13
C ARG A 304 2.75 1.29 -20.11
N SER A 305 3.88 0.64 -20.44
CA SER A 305 5.04 0.60 -19.54
C SER A 305 5.61 2.00 -19.29
N ARG A 306 5.67 2.86 -20.32
CA ARG A 306 6.05 4.28 -20.17
C ARG A 306 5.09 5.00 -19.23
N ASN A 307 3.80 4.78 -19.33
CA ASN A 307 2.80 5.41 -18.46
C ASN A 307 2.89 4.91 -17.01
N VAL A 308 3.24 3.63 -16.78
CA VAL A 308 3.57 3.13 -15.43
C VAL A 308 4.77 3.89 -14.85
N ILE A 309 5.86 4.01 -15.62
CA ILE A 309 7.04 4.75 -15.18
C ILE A 309 6.72 6.22 -14.93
N ARG A 310 5.97 6.89 -15.83
CA ARG A 310 5.51 8.27 -15.64
C ARG A 310 4.71 8.46 -14.35
N PHE A 311 3.88 7.49 -14.00
CA PHE A 311 3.10 7.53 -12.77
C PHE A 311 4.01 7.48 -11.54
N PHE A 312 4.97 6.53 -11.48
CA PHE A 312 5.87 6.42 -10.34
C PHE A 312 6.93 7.52 -10.31
N ASP A 313 7.39 8.04 -11.45
CA ASP A 313 8.23 9.24 -11.50
C ASP A 313 7.49 10.47 -10.94
N TRP A 314 6.22 10.65 -11.33
CA TRP A 314 5.38 11.69 -10.77
C TRP A 314 5.17 11.51 -9.26
N ALA A 315 4.91 10.29 -8.79
CA ALA A 315 4.74 9.99 -7.38
C ALA A 315 6.02 10.30 -6.56
N TYR A 316 7.19 9.98 -7.10
CA TYR A 316 8.49 10.30 -6.48
C TYR A 316 8.76 11.80 -6.38
N ARG A 317 8.29 12.59 -7.35
CA ARG A 317 8.50 14.07 -7.36
C ARG A 317 7.47 14.81 -6.52
N ASN A 318 6.23 14.31 -6.47
CA ASN A 318 5.09 15.09 -5.96
C ASN A 318 4.29 14.37 -4.86
N GLY A 319 4.51 13.06 -4.67
CA GLY A 319 3.68 12.21 -3.81
C GLY A 319 4.10 12.16 -2.34
N ASP A 320 5.24 12.74 -1.96
CA ASP A 320 5.82 12.60 -0.61
C ASP A 320 4.91 13.20 0.48
N ALA A 321 4.29 14.35 0.23
CA ALA A 321 3.38 14.98 1.19
C ALA A 321 2.16 14.08 1.46
N ALA A 322 1.51 13.58 0.40
CA ALA A 322 0.38 12.67 0.52
C ALA A 322 0.76 11.34 1.20
N ALA A 323 1.98 10.83 0.96
CA ALA A 323 2.47 9.65 1.65
C ALA A 323 2.59 9.92 3.16
N ARG A 324 3.19 11.03 3.58
CA ARG A 324 3.33 11.41 5.00
C ARG A 324 1.99 11.65 5.69
N GLU A 325 1.02 12.29 5.01
CA GLU A 325 -0.34 12.48 5.52
C GLU A 325 -1.04 11.15 5.84
N LEU A 326 -0.71 10.09 5.11
CA LEU A 326 -1.21 8.73 5.31
C LEU A 326 -0.25 7.87 6.14
N GLU A 327 0.75 8.48 6.76
CA GLU A 327 1.76 7.83 7.63
C GLU A 327 2.64 6.79 6.91
N TYR A 328 2.84 6.96 5.59
CA TYR A 328 3.87 6.26 4.84
C TYR A 328 5.17 7.07 4.81
N ILE A 329 6.30 6.37 4.75
CA ILE A 329 7.63 6.98 4.69
C ILE A 329 8.06 7.06 3.23
N PRO A 330 8.32 8.25 2.67
CA PRO A 330 8.85 8.39 1.32
C PRO A 330 10.21 7.70 1.16
N ILE A 331 10.47 7.21 -0.03
CA ILE A 331 11.79 6.67 -0.40
C ILE A 331 12.83 7.80 -0.39
N PRO A 332 14.05 7.57 0.13
CA PRO A 332 15.12 8.59 0.14
C PRO A 332 15.46 9.09 -1.27
N ALA A 333 15.82 10.36 -1.42
CA ALA A 333 16.08 10.99 -2.71
C ALA A 333 17.13 10.23 -3.55
N ALA A 334 18.26 9.87 -2.93
CA ALA A 334 19.31 9.11 -3.60
C ALA A 334 18.83 7.75 -4.14
N VAL A 335 17.91 7.08 -3.43
CA VAL A 335 17.32 5.81 -3.87
C VAL A 335 16.34 6.06 -5.02
N LYS A 336 15.52 7.12 -4.95
CA LYS A 336 14.65 7.52 -6.08
C LYS A 336 15.47 7.77 -7.36
N ASP A 337 16.62 8.41 -7.24
CA ASP A 337 17.51 8.67 -8.40
C ASP A 337 18.11 7.37 -8.96
N ALA A 338 18.56 6.46 -8.08
CA ALA A 338 19.03 5.13 -8.48
C ALA A 338 17.93 4.30 -9.18
N VAL A 339 16.70 4.36 -8.66
CA VAL A 339 15.55 3.71 -9.29
C VAL A 339 15.26 4.31 -10.67
N ARG A 340 15.27 5.63 -10.83
CA ARG A 340 15.09 6.30 -12.12
C ARG A 340 16.14 5.85 -13.15
N ALA A 341 17.40 5.76 -12.74
CA ALA A 341 18.46 5.25 -13.59
C ALA A 341 18.22 3.78 -14.04
N SER A 342 17.64 2.96 -13.16
CA SER A 342 17.32 1.55 -13.45
C SER A 342 16.23 1.37 -14.50
N TRP A 343 15.34 2.35 -14.70
CA TRP A 343 14.26 2.27 -15.69
C TRP A 343 14.75 2.20 -17.14
N SER A 344 15.99 2.58 -17.43
CA SER A 344 16.63 2.37 -18.73
C SER A 344 16.75 0.88 -19.12
N ASN A 345 16.65 -0.02 -18.14
CA ASN A 345 16.63 -1.47 -18.35
C ASN A 345 15.26 -2.00 -18.86
N VAL A 346 14.22 -1.18 -18.84
CA VAL A 346 12.91 -1.52 -19.43
C VAL A 346 12.97 -1.18 -20.92
N ARG A 347 12.98 -2.21 -21.78
CA ARG A 347 13.22 -2.05 -23.23
C ARG A 347 12.14 -2.75 -24.05
N ALA A 348 11.52 -2.03 -24.95
CA ALA A 348 10.62 -2.59 -25.96
C ALA A 348 11.36 -2.58 -27.32
N ASN A 349 11.39 -3.72 -28.00
CA ASN A 349 12.11 -3.88 -29.27
C ASN A 349 13.58 -3.38 -29.20
N GLY A 350 14.26 -3.64 -28.08
CA GLY A 350 15.64 -3.23 -27.86
C GLY A 350 15.85 -1.75 -27.51
N GLN A 351 14.81 -0.92 -27.56
CA GLN A 351 14.88 0.52 -27.23
C GLN A 351 14.37 0.77 -25.80
N PRO A 352 15.03 1.63 -25.00
CA PRO A 352 14.51 2.03 -23.70
C PRO A 352 13.11 2.65 -23.83
N VAL A 353 12.17 2.24 -22.99
CA VAL A 353 10.83 2.86 -22.95
C VAL A 353 10.81 4.18 -22.18
N TRP A 354 11.89 4.45 -21.44
CA TRP A 354 12.09 5.65 -20.65
C TRP A 354 13.51 6.20 -20.81
N THR A 355 13.61 7.47 -21.05
CA THR A 355 14.85 8.27 -20.97
C THR A 355 14.59 9.39 -19.98
N ALA A 356 15.43 9.46 -18.92
CA ALA A 356 15.30 10.45 -17.83
C ALA A 356 15.46 11.88 -18.31
#